data_a8dffb3337eacf9c119dc9e17975edd7
#
_entry.id   a8dffb3337eacf9c119dc9e17975edd7
#
_cell.length_a   1.000
_cell.length_b   1.000
_cell.length_c   1.000
_cell.angle_alpha   90.00
_cell.angle_beta   90.00
_cell.angle_gamma   90.00
#
_symmetry.space_group_name_H-M   'P 1'
#
loop_
_entity.id
_entity.type
_entity.pdbx_description
1 polymer ?
#
loop_
_entity_poly.entity_id
_entity_poly.type
_entity_poly.pdbx_seq_one_letter_code
_entity_poly.pdbx_strand_id
1 'polypeptide(L)'
;MIKRYIALALAATLMAGSVTAQKKQSQQQDGGGISTEMMQQMKKSFGTSASDKALRNIMVNQSPAKLAMNYENVTKFDSHFSNRVESKAVTDQKSSGRCWMFTGMNVLRNQAIRKHGLPSDFQFSQAYLFFYDQLEKSNLFLQAMIDTYKKPIDDQEVQWLFKNPIGDGGQFTGVANLISKYGLVPAEVMPETYNTNNTNSISNLIALKLREDGLQLREMAAQKGMTPAKLQQKKTEMLGTVYRMLALTMGEPPAQFTWQQKNAKGEIVETTTYTPMEFYEKFAKTDFSKYYMVMNDPTREYYKVYEIEYDRHVYDGQNWRYLNLPMEDIAPMCIASIKDSTMMYFSCDVGKFLDRDKGFMDMANFDYESLFGTTFGMDKKQRVATYASGSSHAMTLCAVDLDKDGKPVKWMVENSWGPNYGWQGNLIMTNDWFNEYMFRVVLEEKYIPANLLKMMEQKPIMLPAWDPMFAPEM
;
A
#
# COMPACT_ATOMS: atom_id res chain seq x y z
N MET A 1 30.18 -71.36 -21.66
CA MET A 1 29.11 -71.39 -20.61
C MET A 1 29.40 -70.58 -19.35
N ILE A 2 30.62 -70.13 -19.13
CA ILE A 2 31.02 -69.39 -17.87
C ILE A 2 30.65 -67.89 -17.89
N LYS A 3 30.54 -67.28 -19.04
CA LYS A 3 30.21 -65.83 -19.12
C LYS A 3 28.69 -65.41 -18.87
N ARG A 4 27.79 -66.39 -18.88
CA ARG A 4 26.37 -66.13 -18.61
C ARG A 4 25.98 -66.15 -17.11
N TYR A 5 26.74 -66.77 -16.29
CA TYR A 5 26.50 -66.88 -14.82
C TYR A 5 27.01 -65.68 -14.03
N ILE A 6 28.03 -64.98 -14.57
CA ILE A 6 28.54 -63.76 -13.91
C ILE A 6 27.59 -62.55 -14.06
N ALA A 7 26.84 -62.46 -15.19
CA ALA A 7 25.89 -61.41 -15.40
C ALA A 7 24.63 -61.49 -14.52
N LEU A 8 24.20 -62.70 -14.14
CA LEU A 8 23.05 -62.89 -13.24
C LEU A 8 23.42 -62.65 -11.77
N ALA A 9 24.63 -62.88 -11.34
CA ALA A 9 25.09 -62.64 -9.97
C ALA A 9 25.25 -61.13 -9.68
N LEU A 10 25.67 -60.31 -10.69
CA LEU A 10 25.78 -58.86 -10.53
C LEU A 10 24.37 -58.15 -10.54
N ALA A 11 23.40 -58.68 -11.28
CA ALA A 11 22.04 -58.11 -11.28
C ALA A 11 21.29 -58.38 -9.97
N ALA A 12 21.53 -59.51 -9.31
CA ALA A 12 20.96 -59.85 -8.02
C ALA A 12 21.52 -59.00 -6.86
N THR A 13 22.79 -58.62 -6.93
CA THR A 13 23.44 -57.77 -5.91
C THR A 13 23.06 -56.31 -6.02
N LEU A 14 22.75 -55.81 -7.23
CA LEU A 14 22.24 -54.44 -7.45
C LEU A 14 20.79 -54.27 -7.02
N MET A 15 19.96 -55.30 -7.15
CA MET A 15 18.56 -55.23 -6.66
C MET A 15 18.45 -55.37 -5.14
N ALA A 16 19.35 -56.07 -4.49
CA ALA A 16 19.38 -56.18 -3.02
C ALA A 16 19.85 -54.87 -2.36
N GLY A 17 20.73 -54.10 -3.03
CA GLY A 17 21.19 -52.81 -2.55
C GLY A 17 20.11 -51.69 -2.62
N SER A 18 19.27 -51.73 -3.64
CA SER A 18 18.19 -50.74 -3.77
C SER A 18 17.01 -50.98 -2.82
N VAL A 19 16.70 -52.23 -2.47
CA VAL A 19 15.63 -52.53 -1.50
C VAL A 19 16.08 -52.23 -0.06
N THR A 20 17.36 -52.35 0.28
CA THR A 20 17.88 -51.98 1.61
C THR A 20 18.05 -50.45 1.76
N ALA A 21 18.35 -49.71 0.69
CA ALA A 21 18.40 -48.24 0.72
C ALA A 21 16.98 -47.64 0.89
N GLN A 22 15.97 -48.21 0.23
CA GLN A 22 14.61 -47.78 0.39
C GLN A 22 14.03 -48.10 1.78
N LYS A 23 14.41 -49.23 2.40
CA LYS A 23 14.01 -49.54 3.78
C LYS A 23 14.74 -48.70 4.85
N LYS A 24 15.96 -48.23 4.59
CA LYS A 24 16.65 -47.30 5.51
C LYS A 24 16.16 -45.86 5.43
N GLN A 25 15.62 -45.43 4.28
CA GLN A 25 14.99 -44.09 4.15
C GLN A 25 13.63 -44.04 4.81
N SER A 26 12.89 -45.12 4.97
CA SER A 26 11.57 -45.17 5.61
C SER A 26 11.61 -45.20 7.15
N GLN A 27 12.77 -45.35 7.77
CA GLN A 27 12.93 -45.42 9.25
C GLN A 27 13.41 -44.10 9.88
N GLN A 28 13.62 -43.01 9.08
CA GLN A 28 14.09 -41.73 9.61
C GLN A 28 13.08 -40.59 9.45
N GLN A 29 11.79 -40.92 9.27
CA GLN A 29 10.65 -39.96 9.23
C GLN A 29 9.71 -40.19 10.41
N ASP A 30 10.21 -40.28 11.61
CA ASP A 30 9.40 -40.25 12.82
C ASP A 30 9.14 -38.78 13.20
N GLY A 31 7.87 -38.32 13.05
CA GLY A 31 7.26 -37.23 13.77
C GLY A 31 6.79 -36.04 12.98
N GLY A 32 7.25 -35.71 11.76
CA GLY A 32 6.86 -34.51 11.04
C GLY A 32 6.11 -34.70 9.73
N GLY A 33 6.11 -35.92 9.18
CA GLY A 33 5.42 -36.24 7.93
C GLY A 33 3.97 -36.71 8.13
N ILE A 34 3.12 -36.54 7.12
CA ILE A 34 1.77 -37.09 7.14
C ILE A 34 1.84 -38.60 6.94
N SER A 35 1.52 -39.36 8.02
CA SER A 35 1.51 -40.82 7.97
C SER A 35 0.24 -41.35 7.29
N THR A 36 0.27 -42.65 6.94
CA THR A 36 -0.92 -43.31 6.37
C THR A 36 -2.10 -43.28 7.34
N GLU A 37 -1.83 -43.44 8.62
CA GLU A 37 -2.84 -43.39 9.71
C GLU A 37 -3.43 -42.00 9.84
N MET A 38 -2.61 -40.93 9.84
CA MET A 38 -3.06 -39.55 9.82
C MET A 38 -3.94 -39.28 8.58
N MET A 39 -3.52 -39.75 7.41
CA MET A 39 -4.30 -39.61 6.18
C MET A 39 -5.66 -40.30 6.27
N GLN A 40 -5.72 -41.49 6.87
CA GLN A 40 -6.99 -42.19 7.09
C GLN A 40 -7.91 -41.47 8.07
N GLN A 41 -7.37 -40.89 9.16
CA GLN A 41 -8.12 -40.07 10.11
C GLN A 41 -8.68 -38.81 9.44
N MET A 42 -7.87 -38.07 8.69
CA MET A 42 -8.31 -36.89 7.95
C MET A 42 -9.38 -37.24 6.92
N LYS A 43 -9.26 -38.34 6.20
CA LYS A 43 -10.31 -38.82 5.27
C LYS A 43 -11.62 -39.16 5.98
N LYS A 44 -11.56 -39.72 7.19
CA LYS A 44 -12.75 -40.04 8.00
C LYS A 44 -13.47 -38.79 8.51
N SER A 45 -12.72 -37.68 8.76
CA SER A 45 -13.33 -36.42 9.18
C SER A 45 -14.04 -35.67 8.04
N PHE A 46 -13.77 -36.06 6.77
CA PHE A 46 -14.46 -35.46 5.63
C PHE A 46 -15.84 -36.02 5.46
N GLY A 47 -16.88 -35.17 5.47
CA GLY A 47 -18.28 -35.56 5.35
C GLY A 47 -18.59 -36.23 4.01
N THR A 48 -19.50 -37.24 4.05
CA THR A 48 -19.91 -38.00 2.88
C THR A 48 -21.44 -37.97 2.67
N SER A 49 -22.14 -37.07 3.38
CA SER A 49 -23.59 -36.87 3.22
C SER A 49 -23.97 -36.41 1.81
N ALA A 50 -25.23 -36.43 1.48
CA ALA A 50 -25.72 -35.86 0.22
C ALA A 50 -25.42 -34.35 0.12
N SER A 51 -25.53 -33.64 1.24
CA SER A 51 -25.20 -32.21 1.34
C SER A 51 -23.70 -31.95 1.10
N ASP A 52 -22.81 -32.75 1.69
CA ASP A 52 -21.35 -32.63 1.47
C ASP A 52 -20.99 -32.85 0.00
N LYS A 53 -21.65 -33.84 -0.66
CA LYS A 53 -21.46 -34.08 -2.09
C LYS A 53 -21.93 -32.90 -2.94
N ALA A 54 -23.10 -32.34 -2.64
CA ALA A 54 -23.66 -31.20 -3.35
C ALA A 54 -22.77 -29.98 -3.18
N LEU A 55 -22.38 -29.66 -1.93
CA LEU A 55 -21.51 -28.55 -1.62
C LEU A 55 -20.16 -28.67 -2.34
N ARG A 56 -19.52 -29.86 -2.30
CA ARG A 56 -18.28 -30.13 -3.04
C ARG A 56 -18.42 -29.90 -4.54
N ASN A 57 -19.51 -30.41 -5.16
CA ASN A 57 -19.76 -30.25 -6.59
C ASN A 57 -19.90 -28.75 -6.96
N ILE A 58 -20.46 -27.93 -6.08
CA ILE A 58 -20.59 -26.48 -6.28
C ILE A 58 -19.22 -25.81 -6.07
N MET A 59 -18.52 -26.14 -4.98
CA MET A 59 -17.27 -25.48 -4.60
C MET A 59 -16.12 -25.73 -5.57
N VAL A 60 -16.03 -26.91 -6.20
CA VAL A 60 -14.98 -27.18 -7.20
C VAL A 60 -15.13 -26.35 -8.49
N ASN A 61 -16.30 -25.76 -8.71
CA ASN A 61 -16.62 -24.98 -9.91
C ASN A 61 -16.82 -23.48 -9.65
N GLN A 62 -16.76 -23.04 -8.38
CA GLN A 62 -17.00 -21.64 -8.00
C GLN A 62 -15.97 -21.14 -6.99
N SER A 63 -15.75 -19.82 -7.00
CA SER A 63 -14.91 -19.18 -5.99
C SER A 63 -15.54 -19.30 -4.60
N PRO A 64 -14.76 -19.66 -3.55
CA PRO A 64 -15.26 -19.66 -2.18
C PRO A 64 -15.89 -18.33 -1.75
N ALA A 65 -15.36 -17.19 -2.17
CA ALA A 65 -15.92 -15.89 -1.85
C ALA A 65 -17.34 -15.69 -2.38
N LYS A 66 -17.64 -16.20 -3.61
CA LYS A 66 -19.02 -16.14 -4.15
C LYS A 66 -20.00 -17.00 -3.37
N LEU A 67 -19.54 -18.14 -2.86
CA LEU A 67 -20.38 -19.07 -2.12
C LEU A 67 -20.57 -18.68 -0.65
N ALA A 68 -19.58 -17.98 -0.08
CA ALA A 68 -19.64 -17.49 1.28
C ALA A 68 -20.43 -16.16 1.40
N MET A 69 -20.86 -15.56 0.28
CA MET A 69 -21.59 -14.28 0.34
C MET A 69 -22.85 -14.44 1.19
N ASN A 70 -22.94 -13.64 2.25
CA ASN A 70 -24.03 -13.71 3.20
C ASN A 70 -25.25 -12.96 2.68
N TYR A 71 -26.26 -13.71 2.25
CA TYR A 71 -27.49 -13.16 1.69
C TYR A 71 -28.21 -12.22 2.67
N GLU A 72 -28.23 -12.52 3.96
CA GLU A 72 -28.88 -11.70 4.98
C GLU A 72 -28.22 -10.34 5.15
N ASN A 73 -26.89 -10.26 4.93
CA ASN A 73 -26.14 -9.01 5.01
C ASN A 73 -26.27 -8.14 3.78
N VAL A 74 -26.61 -8.70 2.63
CA VAL A 74 -26.76 -7.96 1.36
C VAL A 74 -27.79 -6.84 1.45
N THR A 75 -28.82 -6.97 2.30
CA THR A 75 -29.89 -5.98 2.49
C THR A 75 -29.51 -4.82 3.42
N LYS A 76 -28.38 -4.88 4.12
CA LYS A 76 -27.93 -3.83 5.06
C LYS A 76 -27.20 -2.67 4.41
N PHE A 77 -26.94 -2.75 3.12
CA PHE A 77 -26.33 -1.65 2.39
C PHE A 77 -27.21 -0.41 2.43
N ASP A 78 -26.67 0.70 2.93
CA ASP A 78 -27.32 2.02 2.94
C ASP A 78 -26.29 3.10 2.66
N SER A 79 -26.62 4.02 1.76
CA SER A 79 -25.75 5.10 1.29
C SER A 79 -26.06 6.47 1.90
N HIS A 80 -26.97 6.56 2.89
CA HIS A 80 -27.25 7.78 3.62
C HIS A 80 -26.12 8.10 4.61
N PHE A 81 -25.77 9.38 4.76
CA PHE A 81 -24.79 9.85 5.74
C PHE A 81 -25.24 11.16 6.36
N SER A 82 -25.23 11.24 7.68
CA SER A 82 -25.56 12.44 8.44
C SER A 82 -24.52 13.57 8.29
N ASN A 83 -23.27 13.20 8.00
CA ASN A 83 -22.17 14.15 7.76
C ASN A 83 -21.34 13.68 6.56
N ARG A 84 -21.20 14.55 5.55
CA ARG A 84 -20.46 14.22 4.33
C ARG A 84 -19.76 15.46 3.77
N VAL A 85 -18.50 15.27 3.36
CA VAL A 85 -17.76 16.25 2.57
C VAL A 85 -17.97 15.93 1.09
N GLU A 86 -18.49 16.87 0.34
CA GLU A 86 -18.76 16.68 -1.09
C GLU A 86 -17.47 16.57 -1.89
N SER A 87 -17.37 15.52 -2.70
CA SER A 87 -16.40 15.38 -3.78
C SER A 87 -17.12 14.94 -5.05
N LYS A 88 -16.78 15.55 -6.19
CA LYS A 88 -17.55 15.36 -7.43
C LYS A 88 -16.83 14.61 -8.54
N ALA A 89 -15.52 14.48 -8.49
CA ALA A 89 -14.76 13.80 -9.54
C ALA A 89 -13.86 12.73 -8.94
N VAL A 90 -14.28 11.48 -9.06
CA VAL A 90 -13.52 10.33 -8.62
C VAL A 90 -12.36 10.07 -9.58
N THR A 91 -11.16 9.93 -9.03
CA THR A 91 -9.94 9.63 -9.79
C THR A 91 -9.79 8.14 -10.09
N ASP A 92 -8.91 7.81 -11.04
CA ASP A 92 -8.65 6.42 -11.43
C ASP A 92 -7.15 6.19 -11.60
N GLN A 93 -6.55 5.49 -10.63
CA GLN A 93 -5.12 5.16 -10.62
C GLN A 93 -4.73 4.06 -11.60
N LYS A 94 -5.72 3.39 -12.24
CA LYS A 94 -5.51 2.28 -13.16
C LYS A 94 -4.67 1.14 -12.54
N SER A 95 -3.83 0.50 -13.36
CA SER A 95 -2.94 -0.58 -12.95
C SER A 95 -1.62 -0.03 -12.39
N SER A 96 -1.72 0.73 -11.27
CA SER A 96 -0.56 1.31 -10.59
C SER A 96 -0.73 1.28 -9.07
N GLY A 97 0.38 1.22 -8.31
CA GLY A 97 0.40 1.28 -6.86
C GLY A 97 0.40 2.71 -6.29
N ARG A 98 -0.18 3.69 -7.01
CA ARG A 98 -0.16 5.12 -6.65
C ARG A 98 -1.35 5.60 -5.80
N CYS A 99 -2.09 4.68 -5.16
CA CYS A 99 -3.26 5.04 -4.34
C CYS A 99 -2.95 6.14 -3.31
N TRP A 100 -1.80 6.07 -2.64
CA TRP A 100 -1.32 7.05 -1.68
C TRP A 100 -1.18 8.46 -2.27
N MET A 101 -0.66 8.55 -3.50
CA MET A 101 -0.47 9.82 -4.21
C MET A 101 -1.82 10.40 -4.66
N PHE A 102 -2.68 9.58 -5.26
CA PHE A 102 -4.04 9.99 -5.62
C PHE A 102 -4.81 10.49 -4.40
N THR A 103 -4.76 9.73 -3.30
CA THR A 103 -5.45 10.09 -2.05
C THR A 103 -4.93 11.41 -1.47
N GLY A 104 -3.61 11.58 -1.31
CA GLY A 104 -3.04 12.81 -0.78
C GLY A 104 -3.38 14.03 -1.65
N MET A 105 -3.29 13.87 -2.98
CA MET A 105 -3.65 14.94 -3.92
C MET A 105 -5.16 15.22 -3.94
N ASN A 106 -6.04 14.23 -3.73
CA ASN A 106 -7.49 14.43 -3.64
C ASN A 106 -7.88 15.25 -2.40
N VAL A 107 -7.19 15.06 -1.26
CA VAL A 107 -7.38 15.91 -0.07
C VAL A 107 -7.09 17.38 -0.42
N LEU A 108 -5.94 17.66 -1.04
CA LEU A 108 -5.55 19.03 -1.42
C LEU A 108 -6.43 19.58 -2.54
N ARG A 109 -6.82 18.75 -3.51
CA ARG A 109 -7.73 19.12 -4.61
C ARG A 109 -9.08 19.63 -4.11
N ASN A 110 -9.67 18.95 -3.14
CA ASN A 110 -10.95 19.36 -2.57
C ASN A 110 -10.86 20.76 -1.95
N GLN A 111 -9.78 21.03 -1.21
CA GLN A 111 -9.53 22.37 -0.63
C GLN A 111 -9.31 23.42 -1.73
N ALA A 112 -8.52 23.11 -2.77
CA ALA A 112 -8.25 24.03 -3.89
C ALA A 112 -9.52 24.39 -4.66
N ILE A 113 -10.36 23.41 -5.01
CA ILE A 113 -11.65 23.62 -5.69
C ILE A 113 -12.54 24.57 -4.89
N ARG A 114 -12.68 24.32 -3.60
CA ARG A 114 -13.52 25.15 -2.71
C ARG A 114 -12.98 26.57 -2.56
N LYS A 115 -11.68 26.72 -2.35
CA LYS A 115 -11.04 28.01 -2.10
C LYS A 115 -10.98 28.91 -3.32
N HIS A 116 -10.76 28.33 -4.50
CA HIS A 116 -10.54 29.08 -5.75
C HIS A 116 -11.70 29.00 -6.74
N GLY A 117 -12.81 28.33 -6.37
CA GLY A 117 -13.96 28.16 -7.25
C GLY A 117 -13.65 27.42 -8.55
N LEU A 118 -12.72 26.45 -8.51
CA LEU A 118 -12.32 25.67 -9.67
C LEU A 118 -13.44 24.71 -10.11
N PRO A 119 -13.42 24.23 -11.37
CA PRO A 119 -14.34 23.20 -11.81
C PRO A 119 -14.30 21.96 -10.92
N SER A 120 -15.43 21.29 -10.74
CA SER A 120 -15.55 20.13 -9.86
C SER A 120 -14.71 18.93 -10.33
N ASP A 121 -14.34 18.88 -11.61
CA ASP A 121 -13.51 17.86 -12.24
C ASP A 121 -12.02 18.24 -12.34
N PHE A 122 -11.64 19.40 -11.79
CA PHE A 122 -10.25 19.81 -11.71
C PHE A 122 -9.40 18.73 -11.02
N GLN A 123 -8.20 18.47 -11.56
CA GLN A 123 -7.24 17.54 -10.99
C GLN A 123 -5.81 18.09 -11.09
N PHE A 124 -4.99 17.78 -10.09
CA PHE A 124 -3.53 17.91 -10.20
C PHE A 124 -2.97 16.70 -10.99
N SER A 125 -1.81 16.87 -11.63
CA SER A 125 -1.15 15.80 -12.35
C SER A 125 -0.45 14.81 -11.41
N GLN A 126 -0.95 13.58 -11.33
CA GLN A 126 -0.28 12.49 -10.63
C GLN A 126 0.95 12.02 -11.41
N ALA A 127 0.91 12.05 -12.74
CA ALA A 127 2.07 11.70 -13.57
C ALA A 127 3.29 12.59 -13.29
N TYR A 128 3.07 13.90 -13.04
CA TYR A 128 4.12 14.85 -12.67
C TYR A 128 4.82 14.47 -11.37
N LEU A 129 4.07 14.25 -10.28
CA LEU A 129 4.67 13.86 -9.00
C LEU A 129 5.26 12.46 -9.04
N PHE A 130 4.67 11.53 -9.79
CA PHE A 130 5.17 10.17 -9.91
C PHE A 130 6.52 10.11 -10.63
N PHE A 131 6.74 10.96 -11.62
CA PHE A 131 8.06 11.12 -12.24
C PHE A 131 9.15 11.41 -11.19
N TYR A 132 8.91 12.39 -10.35
CA TYR A 132 9.87 12.77 -9.30
C TYR A 132 9.94 11.74 -8.17
N ASP A 133 8.84 11.09 -7.83
CA ASP A 133 8.83 9.99 -6.87
C ASP A 133 9.78 8.87 -7.29
N GLN A 134 9.68 8.44 -8.54
CA GLN A 134 10.53 7.37 -9.07
C GLN A 134 12.01 7.79 -9.17
N LEU A 135 12.28 9.04 -9.54
CA LEU A 135 13.64 9.58 -9.60
C LEU A 135 14.26 9.69 -8.19
N GLU A 136 13.51 10.20 -7.22
CA GLU A 136 13.98 10.37 -5.84
C GLU A 136 14.16 9.03 -5.14
N LYS A 137 13.26 8.07 -5.30
CA LYS A 137 13.45 6.71 -4.78
C LYS A 137 14.68 6.03 -5.38
N SER A 138 14.95 6.26 -6.67
CA SER A 138 16.19 5.78 -7.31
C SER A 138 17.43 6.40 -6.66
N ASN A 139 17.38 7.71 -6.35
CA ASN A 139 18.45 8.40 -5.64
C ASN A 139 18.64 7.84 -4.22
N LEU A 140 17.54 7.59 -3.48
CA LEU A 140 17.58 7.00 -2.14
C LEU A 140 18.25 5.62 -2.16
N PHE A 141 17.86 4.76 -3.11
CA PHE A 141 18.47 3.44 -3.24
C PHE A 141 19.97 3.51 -3.55
N LEU A 142 20.36 4.30 -4.56
CA LEU A 142 21.77 4.43 -4.94
C LEU A 142 22.62 5.04 -3.82
N GLN A 143 22.06 6.00 -3.06
CA GLN A 143 22.75 6.53 -1.90
C GLN A 143 22.89 5.48 -0.79
N ALA A 144 21.84 4.70 -0.51
CA ALA A 144 21.91 3.61 0.47
C ALA A 144 22.96 2.55 0.09
N MET A 145 23.18 2.30 -1.21
CA MET A 145 24.24 1.41 -1.68
C MET A 145 25.65 1.97 -1.35
N ILE A 146 25.82 3.29 -1.43
CA ILE A 146 27.05 3.95 -1.02
C ILE A 146 27.20 3.88 0.51
N ASP A 147 26.15 4.16 1.26
CA ASP A 147 26.21 4.28 2.73
C ASP A 147 26.46 2.90 3.38
N THR A 148 25.93 1.84 2.76
CA THR A 148 26.02 0.47 3.29
C THR A 148 27.14 -0.39 2.65
N TYR A 149 28.05 0.16 1.85
CA TYR A 149 29.02 -0.63 1.08
C TYR A 149 29.93 -1.53 1.94
N LYS A 150 30.15 -1.17 3.22
CA LYS A 150 30.94 -1.96 4.17
C LYS A 150 30.22 -3.20 4.71
N LYS A 151 28.89 -3.21 4.64
CA LYS A 151 28.08 -4.35 5.06
C LYS A 151 28.16 -5.45 3.99
N PRO A 152 28.21 -6.74 4.36
CA PRO A 152 28.20 -7.82 3.38
C PRO A 152 26.87 -7.87 2.62
N ILE A 153 26.86 -8.55 1.46
CA ILE A 153 25.67 -8.64 0.60
C ILE A 153 24.51 -9.41 1.24
N ASP A 154 24.79 -10.27 2.19
CA ASP A 154 23.84 -11.09 2.96
C ASP A 154 23.41 -10.42 4.28
N ASP A 155 23.85 -9.19 4.57
CA ASP A 155 23.29 -8.37 5.63
C ASP A 155 21.80 -8.08 5.36
N GLN A 156 20.96 -8.18 6.39
CA GLN A 156 19.50 -8.07 6.27
C GLN A 156 19.05 -6.74 5.63
N GLU A 157 19.68 -5.63 6.01
CA GLU A 157 19.39 -4.33 5.45
C GLU A 157 19.76 -4.24 3.97
N VAL A 158 20.96 -4.75 3.61
CA VAL A 158 21.41 -4.78 2.22
C VAL A 158 20.50 -5.66 1.35
N GLN A 159 20.11 -6.82 1.86
CA GLN A 159 19.16 -7.69 1.17
C GLN A 159 17.79 -7.04 1.00
N TRP A 160 17.28 -6.34 2.03
CA TRP A 160 16.02 -5.62 1.94
C TRP A 160 16.09 -4.52 0.88
N LEU A 161 17.16 -3.72 0.85
CA LEU A 161 17.39 -2.70 -0.16
C LEU A 161 17.41 -3.28 -1.59
N PHE A 162 18.15 -4.37 -1.81
CA PHE A 162 18.18 -5.02 -3.13
C PHE A 162 16.86 -5.71 -3.51
N LYS A 163 16.08 -6.16 -2.57
CA LYS A 163 14.72 -6.66 -2.82
C LYS A 163 13.79 -5.53 -3.27
N ASN A 164 13.93 -4.35 -2.67
CA ASN A 164 13.02 -3.21 -2.81
C ASN A 164 13.75 -1.96 -3.34
N PRO A 165 14.42 -2.02 -4.52
CA PRO A 165 15.20 -0.87 -5.01
C PRO A 165 14.33 0.32 -5.40
N ILE A 166 13.08 0.05 -5.79
CA ILE A 166 12.06 1.02 -6.17
C ILE A 166 10.68 0.36 -6.09
N GLY A 167 9.64 1.14 -5.91
CA GLY A 167 8.24 0.68 -5.92
C GLY A 167 7.28 1.85 -6.10
N ASP A 168 6.03 1.53 -6.44
CA ASP A 168 4.98 2.52 -6.66
C ASP A 168 4.36 3.04 -5.35
N GLY A 169 4.44 2.24 -4.29
CA GLY A 169 3.82 2.52 -3.00
C GLY A 169 4.39 3.74 -2.27
N GLY A 170 3.66 4.24 -1.30
CA GLY A 170 4.09 5.37 -0.47
C GLY A 170 3.05 5.76 0.57
N GLN A 171 3.30 6.88 1.21
CA GLN A 171 2.54 7.43 2.32
C GLN A 171 2.24 8.91 2.08
N PHE A 172 1.38 9.51 2.92
CA PHE A 172 1.13 10.95 2.90
C PHE A 172 2.40 11.79 3.04
N THR A 173 3.37 11.33 3.83
CA THR A 173 4.68 11.99 3.98
C THR A 173 5.40 12.10 2.64
N GLY A 174 5.28 11.08 1.76
CA GLY A 174 5.82 11.15 0.41
C GLY A 174 5.16 12.23 -0.44
N VAL A 175 3.83 12.37 -0.36
CA VAL A 175 3.10 13.47 -1.03
C VAL A 175 3.61 14.82 -0.54
N ALA A 176 3.70 15.01 0.78
CA ALA A 176 4.18 16.25 1.38
C ALA A 176 5.62 16.59 0.94
N ASN A 177 6.52 15.62 0.99
CA ASN A 177 7.92 15.79 0.60
C ASN A 177 8.05 16.19 -0.88
N LEU A 178 7.35 15.49 -1.78
CA LEU A 178 7.43 15.74 -3.21
C LEU A 178 6.82 17.09 -3.59
N ILE A 179 5.67 17.43 -3.06
CA ILE A 179 5.01 18.71 -3.33
C ILE A 179 5.85 19.87 -2.79
N SER A 180 6.40 19.75 -1.60
CA SER A 180 7.25 20.80 -1.01
C SER A 180 8.51 21.07 -1.83
N LYS A 181 9.05 20.04 -2.51
CA LYS A 181 10.28 20.14 -3.30
C LYS A 181 10.03 20.54 -4.76
N TYR A 182 8.98 20.00 -5.38
CA TYR A 182 8.75 20.09 -6.81
C TYR A 182 7.50 20.89 -7.19
N GLY A 183 6.65 21.26 -6.25
CA GLY A 183 5.38 21.93 -6.54
C GLY A 183 4.35 21.01 -7.18
N LEU A 184 3.38 21.63 -7.88
CA LEU A 184 2.26 20.94 -8.55
C LEU A 184 2.02 21.53 -9.94
N VAL A 185 1.40 20.73 -10.81
CA VAL A 185 0.86 21.20 -12.09
C VAL A 185 -0.56 20.63 -12.29
N PRO A 186 -1.43 21.28 -13.09
CA PRO A 186 -2.72 20.72 -13.49
C PRO A 186 -2.55 19.43 -14.31
N ALA A 187 -3.55 18.54 -14.27
CA ALA A 187 -3.51 17.27 -14.98
C ALA A 187 -3.34 17.42 -16.52
N GLU A 188 -3.93 18.46 -17.10
CA GLU A 188 -3.81 18.74 -18.54
C GLU A 188 -2.43 19.20 -18.98
N VAL A 189 -1.58 19.65 -18.05
CA VAL A 189 -0.20 20.10 -18.33
C VAL A 189 0.76 18.92 -18.45
N MET A 190 0.60 17.90 -17.64
CA MET A 190 1.33 16.63 -17.74
C MET A 190 0.34 15.48 -17.52
N PRO A 191 -0.35 15.04 -18.59
CA PRO A 191 -1.39 14.02 -18.48
C PRO A 191 -0.81 12.62 -18.25
N GLU A 192 -1.68 11.72 -17.79
CA GLU A 192 -1.34 10.30 -17.65
C GLU A 192 -0.95 9.68 -19.00
N THR A 193 0.06 8.82 -18.96
CA THR A 193 0.55 8.05 -20.12
C THR A 193 0.18 6.58 -20.00
N TYR A 194 0.46 5.78 -21.03
CA TYR A 194 0.32 4.33 -20.93
C TYR A 194 1.12 3.76 -19.75
N ASN A 195 2.36 4.23 -19.55
CA ASN A 195 3.25 3.71 -18.51
C ASN A 195 2.90 4.22 -17.09
N THR A 196 2.35 5.40 -16.95
CA THR A 196 1.82 5.85 -15.63
C THR A 196 0.54 5.11 -15.26
N ASN A 197 -0.28 4.73 -16.26
CA ASN A 197 -1.46 3.90 -16.05
C ASN A 197 -1.15 2.40 -15.89
N ASN A 198 0.07 1.94 -16.23
CA ASN A 198 0.51 0.55 -16.17
C ASN A 198 1.99 0.50 -15.74
N THR A 199 2.24 0.79 -14.49
CA THR A 199 3.59 1.07 -13.95
C THR A 199 4.50 -0.14 -13.86
N ASN A 200 3.97 -1.36 -13.74
CA ASN A 200 4.73 -2.57 -13.43
C ASN A 200 5.91 -2.82 -14.39
N SER A 201 5.72 -2.62 -15.70
CA SER A 201 6.77 -2.90 -16.70
C SER A 201 7.96 -1.95 -16.55
N ILE A 202 7.71 -0.64 -16.47
CA ILE A 202 8.79 0.36 -16.35
C ILE A 202 9.46 0.29 -14.99
N SER A 203 8.70 0.08 -13.90
CA SER A 203 9.24 -0.07 -12.55
C SER A 203 10.17 -1.27 -12.45
N ASN A 204 9.83 -2.41 -13.08
CA ASN A 204 10.71 -3.59 -13.12
C ASN A 204 12.01 -3.34 -13.89
N LEU A 205 11.97 -2.59 -15.01
CA LEU A 205 13.18 -2.25 -15.78
C LEU A 205 14.08 -1.29 -14.99
N ILE A 206 13.52 -0.28 -14.34
CA ILE A 206 14.27 0.63 -13.47
C ILE A 206 14.85 -0.16 -12.29
N ALA A 207 14.07 -1.03 -11.65
CA ALA A 207 14.55 -1.88 -10.55
C ALA A 207 15.72 -2.78 -10.96
N LEU A 208 15.67 -3.35 -12.16
CA LEU A 208 16.77 -4.15 -12.70
C LEU A 208 18.04 -3.30 -12.88
N LYS A 209 17.89 -2.10 -13.47
CA LYS A 209 19.00 -1.15 -13.67
C LYS A 209 19.59 -0.68 -12.35
N LEU A 210 18.76 -0.35 -11.37
CA LEU A 210 19.20 0.07 -10.05
C LEU A 210 19.99 -1.03 -9.32
N ARG A 211 19.61 -2.30 -9.45
CA ARG A 211 20.38 -3.41 -8.87
C ARG A 211 21.78 -3.52 -9.49
N GLU A 212 21.90 -3.40 -10.81
CA GLU A 212 23.17 -3.36 -11.52
C GLU A 212 24.04 -2.18 -11.04
N ASP A 213 23.47 -0.98 -11.05
CA ASP A 213 24.13 0.26 -10.63
C ASP A 213 24.54 0.22 -9.13
N GLY A 214 23.66 -0.32 -8.29
CA GLY A 214 23.92 -0.49 -6.86
C GLY A 214 25.11 -1.41 -6.57
N LEU A 215 25.23 -2.53 -7.28
CA LEU A 215 26.41 -3.41 -7.18
C LEU A 215 27.67 -2.66 -7.61
N GLN A 216 27.62 -1.96 -8.75
CA GLN A 216 28.76 -1.18 -9.25
C GLN A 216 29.19 -0.09 -8.25
N LEU A 217 28.26 0.64 -7.64
CA LEU A 217 28.57 1.67 -6.64
C LEU A 217 29.22 1.07 -5.39
N ARG A 218 28.75 -0.07 -4.90
CA ARG A 218 29.33 -0.77 -3.75
C ARG A 218 30.75 -1.22 -4.05
N GLU A 219 31.01 -1.79 -5.23
CA GLU A 219 32.35 -2.19 -5.68
C GLU A 219 33.28 -0.99 -5.79
N MET A 220 32.82 0.12 -6.38
CA MET A 220 33.59 1.35 -6.47
C MET A 220 33.90 1.93 -5.09
N ALA A 221 32.92 1.96 -4.18
CA ALA A 221 33.10 2.49 -2.82
C ALA A 221 34.13 1.71 -2.00
N ALA A 222 34.30 0.41 -2.29
CA ALA A 222 35.29 -0.45 -1.65
C ALA A 222 36.74 -0.25 -2.19
N GLN A 223 36.92 0.44 -3.32
CA GLN A 223 38.23 0.63 -3.94
C GLN A 223 39.12 1.59 -3.15
N LYS A 224 40.40 1.26 -3.01
CA LYS A 224 41.39 2.14 -2.37
C LYS A 224 41.52 3.45 -3.15
N GLY A 225 41.40 4.59 -2.47
CA GLY A 225 41.51 5.92 -3.06
C GLY A 225 40.22 6.44 -3.72
N MET A 226 39.09 5.72 -3.60
CA MET A 226 37.81 6.23 -4.00
C MET A 226 37.40 7.40 -3.09
N THR A 227 36.91 8.48 -3.71
CA THR A 227 36.49 9.68 -2.98
C THR A 227 34.95 9.84 -3.02
N PRO A 228 34.34 10.48 -2.01
CA PRO A 228 32.91 10.78 -2.04
C PRO A 228 32.47 11.54 -3.30
N ALA A 229 33.28 12.49 -3.77
CA ALA A 229 32.99 13.26 -4.99
C ALA A 229 32.88 12.38 -6.24
N LYS A 230 33.79 11.40 -6.42
CA LYS A 230 33.72 10.45 -7.54
C LYS A 230 32.50 9.54 -7.45
N LEU A 231 32.11 9.10 -6.25
CA LEU A 231 30.88 8.30 -6.06
C LEU A 231 29.64 9.14 -6.38
N GLN A 232 29.57 10.39 -5.95
CA GLN A 232 28.45 11.28 -6.27
C GLN A 232 28.36 11.58 -7.78
N GLN A 233 29.51 11.79 -8.44
CA GLN A 233 29.52 11.95 -9.91
C GLN A 233 28.96 10.71 -10.58
N LYS A 234 29.43 9.52 -10.19
CA LYS A 234 28.94 8.27 -10.78
C LYS A 234 27.45 8.04 -10.51
N LYS A 235 26.99 8.30 -9.29
CA LYS A 235 25.57 8.26 -8.95
C LYS A 235 24.73 9.20 -9.83
N THR A 236 25.23 10.42 -10.10
CA THR A 236 24.55 11.39 -10.97
C THR A 236 24.43 10.88 -12.41
N GLU A 237 25.48 10.24 -12.94
CA GLU A 237 25.44 9.59 -14.27
C GLU A 237 24.37 8.48 -14.34
N MET A 238 24.31 7.64 -13.30
CA MET A 238 23.31 6.57 -13.17
C MET A 238 21.89 7.13 -13.09
N LEU A 239 21.67 8.17 -12.28
CA LEU A 239 20.40 8.89 -12.21
C LEU A 239 20.00 9.52 -13.54
N GLY A 240 20.96 10.01 -14.34
CA GLY A 240 20.71 10.48 -15.70
C GLY A 240 20.13 9.39 -16.61
N THR A 241 20.55 8.13 -16.42
CA THR A 241 19.94 6.99 -17.13
C THR A 241 18.50 6.76 -16.69
N VAL A 242 18.23 6.78 -15.37
CA VAL A 242 16.87 6.64 -14.85
C VAL A 242 15.98 7.79 -15.33
N TYR A 243 16.46 9.05 -15.25
CA TYR A 243 15.75 10.22 -15.75
C TYR A 243 15.33 10.04 -17.24
N ARG A 244 16.27 9.57 -18.08
CA ARG A 244 15.97 9.28 -19.47
C ARG A 244 14.88 8.21 -19.64
N MET A 245 14.92 7.14 -18.84
CA MET A 245 13.89 6.08 -18.88
C MET A 245 12.51 6.66 -18.52
N LEU A 246 12.45 7.47 -17.47
CA LEU A 246 11.23 8.13 -17.02
C LEU A 246 10.70 9.12 -18.08
N ALA A 247 11.57 10.00 -18.62
CA ALA A 247 11.18 10.99 -19.63
C ALA A 247 10.65 10.36 -20.92
N LEU A 248 11.23 9.24 -21.36
CA LEU A 248 10.77 8.50 -22.53
C LEU A 248 9.42 7.80 -22.33
N THR A 249 9.03 7.49 -21.09
CA THR A 249 7.83 6.69 -20.78
C THR A 249 6.69 7.49 -20.15
N MET A 250 7.01 8.58 -19.45
CA MET A 250 6.04 9.41 -18.75
C MET A 250 5.94 10.84 -19.29
N GLY A 251 6.85 11.25 -20.18
CA GLY A 251 7.04 12.63 -20.59
C GLY A 251 7.98 13.38 -19.65
N GLU A 252 8.53 14.48 -20.11
CA GLU A 252 9.43 15.33 -19.32
C GLU A 252 8.64 16.37 -18.53
N PRO A 253 8.84 16.50 -17.21
CA PRO A 253 8.16 17.50 -16.41
C PRO A 253 8.45 18.92 -16.90
N PRO A 254 7.45 19.80 -17.04
CA PRO A 254 7.64 21.16 -17.51
C PRO A 254 8.32 22.03 -16.45
N ALA A 255 9.31 22.85 -16.86
CA ALA A 255 9.89 23.86 -16.00
C ALA A 255 8.94 25.06 -15.81
N GLN A 256 8.15 25.38 -16.84
CA GLN A 256 7.11 26.41 -16.86
C GLN A 256 5.96 25.94 -17.76
N PHE A 257 4.76 26.43 -17.51
CA PHE A 257 3.56 26.16 -18.32
C PHE A 257 2.59 27.31 -18.27
N THR A 258 1.87 27.52 -19.36
CA THR A 258 0.74 28.47 -19.42
C THR A 258 -0.55 27.73 -19.15
N TRP A 259 -1.32 28.20 -18.16
CA TRP A 259 -2.58 27.58 -17.76
C TRP A 259 -3.75 28.55 -17.80
N GLN A 260 -4.88 28.05 -18.27
CA GLN A 260 -6.14 28.77 -18.33
C GLN A 260 -6.99 28.35 -17.12
N GLN A 261 -7.00 29.20 -16.08
CA GLN A 261 -7.88 28.97 -14.94
C GLN A 261 -9.35 29.10 -15.36
N LYS A 262 -10.13 28.06 -15.06
CA LYS A 262 -11.58 28.06 -15.26
C LYS A 262 -12.30 28.17 -13.92
N ASN A 263 -13.47 28.82 -13.91
CA ASN A 263 -14.37 28.82 -12.77
C ASN A 263 -15.25 27.57 -12.73
N ALA A 264 -16.10 27.43 -11.72
CA ALA A 264 -17.03 26.31 -11.55
C ALA A 264 -18.01 26.10 -12.73
N LYS A 265 -18.19 27.10 -13.60
CA LYS A 265 -19.02 27.01 -14.82
C LYS A 265 -18.22 26.63 -16.07
N GLY A 266 -16.92 26.47 -15.96
CA GLY A 266 -16.02 26.18 -17.08
C GLY A 266 -15.58 27.42 -17.87
N GLU A 267 -15.91 28.64 -17.43
CA GLU A 267 -15.49 29.90 -18.06
C GLU A 267 -14.06 30.23 -17.68
N ILE A 268 -13.23 30.65 -18.67
CA ILE A 268 -11.85 31.08 -18.44
C ILE A 268 -11.87 32.41 -17.70
N VAL A 269 -11.26 32.46 -16.52
CA VAL A 269 -11.17 33.69 -15.70
C VAL A 269 -9.77 34.31 -15.73
N GLU A 270 -8.74 33.52 -16.00
CA GLU A 270 -7.35 33.99 -16.07
C GLU A 270 -6.52 33.06 -16.96
N THR A 271 -5.54 33.63 -17.67
CA THR A 271 -4.50 32.88 -18.40
C THR A 271 -3.15 33.38 -17.95
N THR A 272 -2.39 32.51 -17.28
CA THR A 272 -1.10 32.89 -16.66
C THR A 272 -0.05 31.80 -16.83
N THR A 273 1.21 32.21 -16.95
CA THR A 273 2.35 31.28 -16.95
C THR A 273 2.87 31.10 -15.53
N TYR A 274 3.06 29.85 -15.15
CA TYR A 274 3.54 29.45 -13.82
C TYR A 274 4.75 28.53 -13.94
N THR A 275 5.63 28.58 -12.97
CA THR A 275 6.44 27.42 -12.58
C THR A 275 5.58 26.48 -11.72
N PRO A 276 5.91 25.19 -11.61
CA PRO A 276 5.17 24.27 -10.75
C PRO A 276 5.06 24.73 -9.28
N MET A 277 6.11 25.39 -8.77
CA MET A 277 6.11 25.91 -7.40
C MET A 277 5.18 27.13 -7.26
N GLU A 278 5.19 28.10 -8.20
CA GLU A 278 4.26 29.24 -8.18
C GLU A 278 2.80 28.78 -8.26
N PHE A 279 2.54 27.75 -9.06
CA PHE A 279 1.19 27.15 -9.15
C PHE A 279 0.79 26.54 -7.80
N TYR A 280 1.65 25.74 -7.20
CA TYR A 280 1.42 25.18 -5.86
C TYR A 280 1.14 26.27 -4.81
N GLU A 281 2.00 27.27 -4.73
CA GLU A 281 1.86 28.39 -3.78
C GLU A 281 0.54 29.13 -3.95
N LYS A 282 0.06 29.30 -5.17
CA LYS A 282 -1.22 29.99 -5.46
C LYS A 282 -2.44 29.13 -5.15
N PHE A 283 -2.45 27.86 -5.58
CA PHE A 283 -3.67 27.05 -5.62
C PHE A 283 -3.79 25.99 -4.52
N ALA A 284 -2.68 25.53 -3.97
CA ALA A 284 -2.68 24.40 -3.04
C ALA A 284 -1.72 24.57 -1.85
N LYS A 285 -1.26 25.81 -1.60
CA LYS A 285 -0.32 26.09 -0.50
C LYS A 285 -0.80 25.46 0.81
N THR A 286 0.00 24.54 1.33
CA THR A 286 -0.32 23.75 2.52
C THR A 286 0.87 23.76 3.47
N ASP A 287 0.63 24.04 4.74
CA ASP A 287 1.61 23.88 5.80
C ASP A 287 1.58 22.41 6.27
N PHE A 288 2.37 21.56 5.62
CA PHE A 288 2.44 20.13 5.95
C PHE A 288 2.97 19.86 7.35
N SER A 289 3.61 20.81 8.03
CA SER A 289 4.04 20.65 9.43
C SER A 289 2.86 20.55 10.40
N LYS A 290 1.66 20.93 9.97
CA LYS A 290 0.39 20.83 10.72
C LYS A 290 -0.44 19.58 10.38
N TYR A 291 0.11 18.64 9.66
CA TYR A 291 -0.53 17.37 9.34
C TYR A 291 0.17 16.24 10.07
N TYR A 292 -0.57 15.52 10.87
CA TYR A 292 -0.06 14.47 11.72
C TYR A 292 -0.69 13.12 11.37
N MET A 293 0.14 12.11 11.23
CA MET A 293 -0.34 10.75 11.06
C MET A 293 -0.56 10.09 12.41
N VAL A 294 -1.75 9.54 12.60
CA VAL A 294 -2.08 8.63 13.69
C VAL A 294 -2.37 7.25 13.12
N MET A 295 -2.05 6.24 13.89
CA MET A 295 -2.18 4.85 13.47
C MET A 295 -2.78 4.00 14.58
N ASN A 296 -3.54 2.97 14.22
CA ASN A 296 -3.97 1.92 15.13
C ASN A 296 -3.22 0.63 14.82
N ASP A 297 -2.14 0.40 15.57
CA ASP A 297 -1.35 -0.83 15.54
C ASP A 297 -1.38 -1.51 16.94
N PRO A 298 -2.24 -2.50 17.16
CA PRO A 298 -2.35 -3.16 18.47
C PRO A 298 -1.17 -4.10 18.79
N THR A 299 -0.23 -4.29 17.86
CA THR A 299 0.99 -5.06 18.13
C THR A 299 2.03 -4.28 18.93
N ARG A 300 1.84 -2.94 19.04
CA ARG A 300 2.75 -2.00 19.66
C ARG A 300 2.09 -1.21 20.77
N GLU A 301 2.93 -0.63 21.62
CA GLU A 301 2.47 0.21 22.72
C GLU A 301 1.76 1.46 22.18
N TYR A 302 0.54 1.73 22.68
CA TYR A 302 -0.18 2.97 22.39
C TYR A 302 0.46 4.18 23.07
N TYR A 303 0.16 5.37 22.55
CA TYR A 303 0.67 6.67 23.03
C TYR A 303 2.19 6.82 22.89
N LYS A 304 2.77 6.09 21.94
CA LYS A 304 4.18 6.21 21.54
C LYS A 304 4.27 6.68 20.08
N VAL A 305 5.33 7.43 19.83
CA VAL A 305 5.70 7.83 18.45
C VAL A 305 6.66 6.82 17.87
N TYR A 306 6.35 6.36 16.67
CA TYR A 306 7.18 5.46 15.88
C TYR A 306 7.62 6.14 14.60
N GLU A 307 8.79 5.77 14.08
CA GLU A 307 9.33 6.23 12.81
C GLU A 307 9.94 5.04 12.07
N ILE A 308 9.69 4.97 10.76
CA ILE A 308 10.14 3.85 9.93
C ILE A 308 11.40 4.24 9.19
N GLU A 309 12.46 3.44 9.33
CA GLU A 309 13.71 3.61 8.62
C GLU A 309 13.51 3.46 7.11
N TYR A 310 14.13 4.32 6.32
CA TYR A 310 14.02 4.40 4.85
C TYR A 310 12.63 4.77 4.30
N ASP A 311 11.62 4.99 5.11
CA ASP A 311 10.29 5.35 4.61
C ASP A 311 10.16 6.87 4.41
N ARG A 312 10.89 7.37 3.43
CA ARG A 312 10.82 8.74 2.89
C ARG A 312 10.98 8.71 1.38
N HIS A 313 10.47 9.74 0.71
CA HIS A 313 10.46 9.80 -0.75
C HIS A 313 11.53 10.74 -1.32
N VAL A 314 12.11 11.63 -0.54
CA VAL A 314 13.25 12.47 -0.92
C VAL A 314 14.36 12.32 0.12
N TYR A 315 15.62 12.42 -0.31
CA TYR A 315 16.76 12.16 0.58
C TYR A 315 16.82 13.11 1.77
N ASP A 316 16.53 14.38 1.55
CA ASP A 316 16.48 15.45 2.53
C ASP A 316 15.10 15.59 3.21
N GLY A 317 14.18 14.69 2.93
CA GLY A 317 12.85 14.62 3.54
C GLY A 317 12.83 13.90 4.88
N GLN A 318 11.66 13.91 5.50
CA GLN A 318 11.43 13.19 6.75
C GLN A 318 10.95 11.78 6.48
N ASN A 319 11.39 10.82 7.30
CA ASN A 319 10.80 9.51 7.35
C ASN A 319 9.35 9.59 7.83
N TRP A 320 8.56 8.59 7.50
CA TRP A 320 7.23 8.47 8.02
C TRP A 320 7.24 8.28 9.55
N ARG A 321 6.48 9.16 10.23
CA ARG A 321 6.27 9.13 11.68
C ARG A 321 4.79 9.05 11.99
N TYR A 322 4.42 8.33 13.04
CA TYR A 322 3.05 8.27 13.50
C TYR A 322 2.96 8.17 15.03
N LEU A 323 1.87 8.68 15.57
CA LEU A 323 1.46 8.40 16.96
C LEU A 323 0.53 7.20 16.96
N ASN A 324 0.88 6.14 17.70
CA ASN A 324 0.05 4.96 17.82
C ASN A 324 -1.05 5.18 18.87
N LEU A 325 -2.31 5.03 18.45
CA LEU A 325 -3.48 5.31 19.28
C LEU A 325 -4.52 4.19 19.21
N PRO A 326 -5.31 3.99 20.27
CA PRO A 326 -6.50 3.15 20.21
C PRO A 326 -7.59 3.82 19.38
N MET A 327 -8.56 3.03 18.88
CA MET A 327 -9.63 3.52 18.00
C MET A 327 -10.54 4.54 18.69
N GLU A 328 -10.69 4.45 20.00
CA GLU A 328 -11.48 5.35 20.84
C GLU A 328 -10.97 6.80 20.77
N ASP A 329 -9.68 7.00 20.57
CA ASP A 329 -9.09 8.33 20.39
C ASP A 329 -9.14 8.78 18.93
N ILE A 330 -9.00 7.86 17.95
CA ILE A 330 -8.93 8.19 16.54
C ILE A 330 -10.29 8.60 15.98
N ALA A 331 -11.35 7.82 16.27
CA ALA A 331 -12.66 8.04 15.68
C ALA A 331 -13.25 9.44 15.98
N PRO A 332 -13.18 10.00 17.20
CA PRO A 332 -13.66 11.35 17.48
C PRO A 332 -12.95 12.44 16.65
N MET A 333 -11.63 12.30 16.41
CA MET A 333 -10.87 13.23 15.60
C MET A 333 -11.31 13.18 14.13
N CYS A 334 -11.56 11.99 13.58
CA CYS A 334 -12.10 11.81 12.24
C CYS A 334 -13.50 12.44 12.11
N ILE A 335 -14.38 12.24 13.11
CA ILE A 335 -15.73 12.85 13.13
C ILE A 335 -15.62 14.38 13.13
N ALA A 336 -14.73 14.95 13.95
CA ALA A 336 -14.53 16.40 14.03
C ALA A 336 -14.08 16.97 12.68
N SER A 337 -13.14 16.30 11.98
CA SER A 337 -12.66 16.70 10.67
C SER A 337 -13.78 16.70 9.62
N ILE A 338 -14.58 15.62 9.55
CA ILE A 338 -15.69 15.51 8.59
C ILE A 338 -16.77 16.58 8.86
N LYS A 339 -17.11 16.82 10.13
CA LYS A 339 -18.07 17.87 10.52
C LYS A 339 -17.61 19.28 10.13
N ASP A 340 -16.29 19.53 10.13
CA ASP A 340 -15.68 20.77 9.63
C ASP A 340 -15.43 20.74 8.11
N SER A 341 -16.09 19.85 7.38
CA SER A 341 -15.99 19.71 5.92
C SER A 341 -14.55 19.50 5.41
N THR A 342 -13.73 18.79 6.17
CA THR A 342 -12.34 18.45 5.81
C THR A 342 -12.18 16.95 5.60
N MET A 343 -11.74 16.57 4.39
CA MET A 343 -11.39 15.19 4.04
C MET A 343 -10.03 14.81 4.63
N MET A 344 -9.83 13.53 4.85
CA MET A 344 -8.57 13.01 5.42
C MET A 344 -7.97 11.94 4.53
N TYR A 345 -6.64 11.89 4.49
CA TYR A 345 -5.92 10.71 4.03
C TYR A 345 -6.21 9.56 5.00
N PHE A 346 -6.62 8.44 4.47
CA PHE A 346 -6.98 7.24 5.22
C PHE A 346 -6.37 6.01 4.55
N SER A 347 -5.94 5.01 5.32
CA SER A 347 -5.53 3.72 4.74
C SER A 347 -5.95 2.52 5.61
N CYS A 348 -6.19 1.40 4.93
CA CYS A 348 -6.79 0.21 5.50
C CYS A 348 -6.40 -1.07 4.75
N ASP A 349 -6.82 -2.23 5.24
CA ASP A 349 -6.78 -3.50 4.51
C ASP A 349 -8.05 -3.68 3.67
N VAL A 350 -8.11 -2.96 2.55
CA VAL A 350 -9.33 -2.78 1.74
C VAL A 350 -9.94 -4.08 1.23
N GLY A 351 -9.12 -5.11 0.99
CA GLY A 351 -9.59 -6.38 0.42
C GLY A 351 -10.40 -7.26 1.36
N LYS A 352 -10.39 -6.96 2.66
CA LYS A 352 -11.05 -7.80 3.67
C LYS A 352 -12.55 -7.54 3.71
N PHE A 353 -13.33 -8.60 3.56
CA PHE A 353 -14.79 -8.56 3.60
C PHE A 353 -15.44 -7.49 2.69
N LEU A 354 -14.79 -7.16 1.57
CA LEU A 354 -15.30 -6.19 0.59
C LEU A 354 -16.23 -6.89 -0.41
N ASP A 355 -17.51 -6.54 -0.40
CA ASP A 355 -18.41 -6.75 -1.55
C ASP A 355 -18.02 -5.75 -2.65
N ARG A 356 -17.32 -6.24 -3.68
CA ARG A 356 -16.77 -5.41 -4.76
C ARG A 356 -17.85 -4.79 -5.64
N ASP A 357 -18.94 -5.47 -5.82
CA ASP A 357 -20.03 -5.02 -6.70
C ASP A 357 -20.77 -3.83 -6.08
N LYS A 358 -20.98 -3.86 -4.77
CA LYS A 358 -21.62 -2.76 -4.03
C LYS A 358 -20.67 -1.71 -3.49
N GLY A 359 -19.38 -2.04 -3.36
CA GLY A 359 -18.44 -1.20 -2.64
C GLY A 359 -18.73 -1.15 -1.14
N PHE A 360 -19.18 -2.26 -0.56
CA PHE A 360 -19.56 -2.35 0.85
C PHE A 360 -18.63 -3.27 1.63
N MET A 361 -18.10 -2.77 2.73
CA MET A 361 -17.18 -3.46 3.63
C MET A 361 -17.87 -3.70 4.98
N ASP A 362 -18.14 -4.95 5.28
CA ASP A 362 -18.77 -5.38 6.54
C ASP A 362 -18.23 -6.75 6.93
N MET A 363 -17.93 -6.95 8.21
CA MET A 363 -17.44 -8.23 8.75
C MET A 363 -18.36 -9.41 8.42
N ALA A 364 -19.65 -9.15 8.26
CA ALA A 364 -20.66 -10.15 7.95
C ALA A 364 -20.91 -10.38 6.45
N ASN A 365 -20.19 -9.72 5.54
CA ASN A 365 -20.38 -9.90 4.08
C ASN A 365 -20.12 -11.31 3.60
N PHE A 366 -19.23 -12.05 4.28
CA PHE A 366 -18.86 -13.42 3.87
C PHE A 366 -18.89 -14.37 5.06
N ASP A 367 -19.68 -15.41 4.99
CA ASP A 367 -19.78 -16.47 5.98
C ASP A 367 -18.92 -17.69 5.57
N TYR A 368 -17.61 -17.52 5.70
CA TYR A 368 -16.64 -18.61 5.46
C TYR A 368 -16.74 -19.71 6.53
N GLU A 369 -17.14 -19.35 7.75
CA GLU A 369 -17.21 -20.27 8.87
C GLU A 369 -18.29 -21.34 8.63
N SER A 370 -19.50 -20.93 8.25
CA SER A 370 -20.56 -21.85 7.84
C SER A 370 -20.18 -22.64 6.59
N LEU A 371 -19.51 -22.01 5.62
CA LEU A 371 -19.13 -22.67 4.37
C LEU A 371 -18.15 -23.83 4.60
N PHE A 372 -17.15 -23.63 5.48
CA PHE A 372 -16.08 -24.61 5.73
C PHE A 372 -16.26 -25.42 7.02
N GLY A 373 -17.21 -25.05 7.88
CA GLY A 373 -17.42 -25.70 9.19
C GLY A 373 -16.22 -25.50 10.14
N THR A 374 -15.58 -24.33 10.10
CA THR A 374 -14.43 -23.99 10.94
C THR A 374 -14.44 -22.51 11.27
N THR A 375 -13.63 -22.08 12.23
CA THR A 375 -13.51 -20.68 12.63
C THR A 375 -12.26 -20.03 12.06
N PHE A 376 -12.30 -18.68 11.90
CA PHE A 376 -11.18 -17.83 11.50
C PHE A 376 -10.97 -16.72 12.54
N GLY A 377 -10.74 -17.11 13.80
CA GLY A 377 -10.89 -16.30 15.00
C GLY A 377 -9.69 -15.41 15.39
N MET A 378 -8.77 -15.05 14.48
CA MET A 378 -7.68 -14.12 14.81
C MET A 378 -8.19 -12.70 15.01
N ASP A 379 -7.80 -12.07 16.14
CA ASP A 379 -8.00 -10.64 16.37
C ASP A 379 -7.05 -9.77 15.50
N LYS A 380 -7.25 -8.45 15.51
CA LYS A 380 -6.43 -7.50 14.73
C LYS A 380 -4.94 -7.63 15.04
N LYS A 381 -4.58 -7.76 16.35
CA LYS A 381 -3.19 -7.92 16.79
C LYS A 381 -2.56 -9.18 16.22
N GLN A 382 -3.27 -10.30 16.29
CA GLN A 382 -2.79 -11.59 15.76
C GLN A 382 -2.66 -11.56 14.25
N ARG A 383 -3.63 -10.96 13.52
CA ARG A 383 -3.57 -10.83 12.05
C ARG A 383 -2.36 -10.01 11.60
N VAL A 384 -2.07 -8.89 12.27
CA VAL A 384 -0.88 -8.08 11.95
C VAL A 384 0.41 -8.85 12.25
N ALA A 385 0.52 -9.44 13.44
CA ALA A 385 1.72 -10.19 13.85
C ALA A 385 2.04 -11.39 12.96
N THR A 386 1.04 -11.93 12.26
CA THR A 386 1.17 -13.10 11.36
C THR A 386 1.14 -12.76 9.88
N TYR A 387 1.21 -11.47 9.51
CA TYR A 387 1.12 -10.99 8.13
C TYR A 387 -0.21 -11.33 7.44
N ALA A 388 -1.26 -11.66 8.18
CA ALA A 388 -2.59 -11.93 7.64
C ALA A 388 -3.38 -10.64 7.32
N SER A 389 -2.96 -9.50 7.87
CA SER A 389 -3.55 -8.18 7.61
C SER A 389 -2.49 -7.09 7.76
N GLY A 390 -2.59 -6.08 6.92
CA GLY A 390 -1.75 -4.89 6.93
C GLY A 390 -2.41 -3.79 6.10
N SER A 391 -1.88 -2.58 6.15
CA SER A 391 -2.42 -1.50 5.32
C SER A 391 -2.07 -1.75 3.86
N SER A 392 -3.08 -1.94 3.03
CA SER A 392 -2.94 -2.32 1.62
C SER A 392 -3.39 -1.25 0.63
N HIS A 393 -4.16 -0.25 1.08
CA HIS A 393 -4.71 0.75 0.17
C HIS A 393 -5.04 2.06 0.88
N ALA A 394 -4.72 3.17 0.21
CA ALA A 394 -5.06 4.51 0.67
C ALA A 394 -6.29 5.06 -0.07
N MET A 395 -7.17 5.74 0.66
CA MET A 395 -8.41 6.36 0.17
C MET A 395 -8.70 7.65 0.94
N THR A 396 -9.60 8.47 0.44
CA THR A 396 -9.95 9.74 1.10
C THR A 396 -11.18 9.55 1.99
N LEU A 397 -11.02 9.60 3.31
CA LEU A 397 -12.14 9.51 4.26
C LEU A 397 -12.97 10.79 4.19
N CYS A 398 -14.26 10.66 3.82
CA CYS A 398 -15.10 11.81 3.45
C CYS A 398 -16.48 11.85 4.09
N ALA A 399 -16.98 10.76 4.71
CA ALA A 399 -18.27 10.80 5.39
C ALA A 399 -18.33 9.88 6.60
N VAL A 400 -19.22 10.25 7.52
CA VAL A 400 -19.61 9.45 8.68
C VAL A 400 -21.11 9.57 8.95
N ASP A 401 -21.75 8.45 9.21
CA ASP A 401 -23.11 8.41 9.72
C ASP A 401 -23.09 8.20 11.21
N LEU A 402 -23.82 9.02 11.95
CA LEU A 402 -23.88 8.99 13.40
C LEU A 402 -25.30 8.61 13.84
N ASP A 403 -25.36 7.78 14.88
CA ASP A 403 -26.63 7.51 15.57
C ASP A 403 -27.13 8.72 16.38
N LYS A 404 -28.29 8.56 17.02
CA LYS A 404 -28.90 9.59 17.88
C LYS A 404 -28.02 9.99 19.08
N ASP A 405 -27.10 9.14 19.51
CA ASP A 405 -26.19 9.37 20.62
C ASP A 405 -24.83 9.92 20.14
N GLY A 406 -24.70 10.19 18.83
CA GLY A 406 -23.50 10.73 18.20
C GLY A 406 -22.39 9.70 17.98
N LYS A 407 -22.68 8.40 18.10
CA LYS A 407 -21.72 7.32 17.82
C LYS A 407 -21.67 6.98 16.33
N PRO A 408 -20.49 6.66 15.79
CA PRO A 408 -20.38 6.28 14.38
C PRO A 408 -21.02 4.90 14.13
N VAL A 409 -21.82 4.85 13.07
CA VAL A 409 -22.47 3.63 12.57
C VAL A 409 -21.74 3.10 11.34
N LYS A 410 -21.38 4.00 10.43
CA LYS A 410 -20.68 3.68 9.18
C LYS A 410 -19.89 4.87 8.68
N TRP A 411 -18.94 4.58 7.78
CA TRP A 411 -18.03 5.55 7.19
C TRP A 411 -18.00 5.40 5.67
N MET A 412 -17.58 6.45 4.96
CA MET A 412 -17.38 6.40 3.52
C MET A 412 -16.03 6.98 3.15
N VAL A 413 -15.41 6.34 2.17
CA VAL A 413 -14.16 6.79 1.55
C VAL A 413 -14.36 6.99 0.06
N GLU A 414 -13.82 8.09 -0.50
CA GLU A 414 -13.62 8.24 -1.94
C GLU A 414 -12.41 7.40 -2.35
N ASN A 415 -12.63 6.50 -3.32
CA ASN A 415 -11.60 5.62 -3.83
C ASN A 415 -10.98 6.20 -5.11
N SER A 416 -9.90 5.58 -5.58
CA SER A 416 -9.18 5.93 -6.83
C SER A 416 -9.22 4.79 -7.87
N TRP A 417 -10.35 4.08 -7.97
CA TRP A 417 -10.57 3.00 -8.95
C TRP A 417 -11.62 3.37 -10.02
N GLY A 418 -11.82 4.67 -10.22
CA GLY A 418 -12.79 5.21 -11.16
C GLY A 418 -14.22 5.28 -10.63
N PRO A 419 -15.09 6.07 -11.29
CA PRO A 419 -16.44 6.37 -10.79
C PRO A 419 -17.42 5.20 -10.86
N ASN A 420 -17.07 4.16 -11.64
CA ASN A 420 -17.95 3.00 -11.84
C ASN A 420 -17.70 1.85 -10.85
N TYR A 421 -16.70 1.98 -9.96
CA TYR A 421 -16.40 0.98 -8.96
C TYR A 421 -17.14 1.27 -7.65
N GLY A 422 -17.74 0.24 -7.06
CA GLY A 422 -18.50 0.39 -5.82
C GLY A 422 -19.66 1.37 -5.94
N TRP A 423 -19.93 2.13 -4.88
CA TRP A 423 -21.02 3.11 -4.89
C TRP A 423 -20.52 4.46 -5.44
N GLN A 424 -20.72 4.70 -6.74
CA GLN A 424 -20.31 5.93 -7.42
C GLN A 424 -18.81 6.29 -7.19
N GLY A 425 -17.94 5.27 -7.24
CA GLY A 425 -16.51 5.44 -6.99
C GLY A 425 -16.11 5.49 -5.51
N ASN A 426 -17.06 5.31 -4.60
CA ASN A 426 -16.83 5.29 -3.17
C ASN A 426 -16.96 3.88 -2.60
N LEU A 427 -16.34 3.66 -1.43
CA LEU A 427 -16.57 2.48 -0.61
C LEU A 427 -17.21 2.90 0.72
N ILE A 428 -18.17 2.10 1.17
CA ILE A 428 -18.88 2.30 2.43
C ILE A 428 -18.49 1.17 3.37
N MET A 429 -18.19 1.50 4.63
CA MET A 429 -17.79 0.51 5.63
C MET A 429 -18.59 0.69 6.91
N THR A 430 -18.94 -0.42 7.56
CA THR A 430 -19.51 -0.40 8.91
C THR A 430 -18.48 0.07 9.92
N ASN A 431 -18.93 0.58 11.08
CA ASN A 431 -18.01 0.99 12.14
C ASN A 431 -17.18 -0.19 12.68
N ASP A 432 -17.76 -1.39 12.75
CA ASP A 432 -17.04 -2.59 13.17
C ASP A 432 -15.91 -2.92 12.20
N TRP A 433 -16.18 -2.85 10.90
CA TRP A 433 -15.14 -3.04 9.89
C TRP A 433 -14.05 -1.94 9.98
N PHE A 434 -14.44 -0.69 10.17
CA PHE A 434 -13.51 0.43 10.35
C PHE A 434 -12.55 0.16 11.53
N ASN A 435 -13.06 -0.27 12.68
CA ASN A 435 -12.24 -0.58 13.85
C ASN A 435 -11.24 -1.72 13.59
N GLU A 436 -11.64 -2.74 12.84
CA GLU A 436 -10.83 -3.94 12.60
C GLU A 436 -9.79 -3.78 11.47
N TYR A 437 -10.06 -2.98 10.44
CA TYR A 437 -9.22 -2.93 9.24
C TYR A 437 -8.68 -1.55 8.88
N MET A 438 -9.07 -0.49 9.59
CA MET A 438 -8.40 0.80 9.52
C MET A 438 -7.03 0.71 10.18
N PHE A 439 -6.02 1.33 9.56
CA PHE A 439 -4.69 1.43 10.14
C PHE A 439 -4.23 2.87 10.32
N ARG A 440 -4.40 3.75 9.34
CA ARG A 440 -3.81 5.08 9.32
C ARG A 440 -4.81 6.15 8.93
N VAL A 441 -4.67 7.32 9.55
CA VAL A 441 -5.33 8.53 9.12
C VAL A 441 -4.40 9.72 9.36
N VAL A 442 -4.44 10.69 8.44
CA VAL A 442 -3.71 11.95 8.58
C VAL A 442 -4.70 13.05 8.91
N LEU A 443 -4.44 13.76 9.99
CA LEU A 443 -5.30 14.79 10.56
C LEU A 443 -4.59 16.14 10.59
N GLU A 444 -5.32 17.20 10.33
CA GLU A 444 -4.84 18.56 10.63
C GLU A 444 -4.75 18.77 12.15
N GLU A 445 -3.73 19.50 12.58
CA GLU A 445 -3.45 19.84 13.99
C GLU A 445 -4.69 20.26 14.77
N LYS A 446 -5.57 21.08 14.17
CA LYS A 446 -6.75 21.65 14.80
C LYS A 446 -7.80 20.61 15.28
N TYR A 447 -7.73 19.37 14.76
CA TYR A 447 -8.64 18.28 15.17
C TYR A 447 -8.04 17.36 16.20
N ILE A 448 -6.77 17.55 16.58
CA ILE A 448 -6.06 16.69 17.51
C ILE A 448 -6.06 17.33 18.90
N PRO A 449 -6.52 16.64 19.93
CA PRO A 449 -6.45 17.13 21.32
C PRO A 449 -5.03 17.53 21.74
N ALA A 450 -4.90 18.64 22.47
CA ALA A 450 -3.60 19.20 22.87
C ALA A 450 -2.69 18.23 23.63
N ASN A 451 -3.25 17.33 24.43
CA ASN A 451 -2.48 16.28 25.10
C ASN A 451 -1.88 15.27 24.15
N LEU A 452 -2.57 14.92 23.04
CA LEU A 452 -2.05 14.02 22.01
C LEU A 452 -1.03 14.73 21.13
N LEU A 453 -1.21 16.01 20.77
CA LEU A 453 -0.21 16.81 20.09
C LEU A 453 1.11 16.85 20.86
N LYS A 454 1.05 17.07 22.18
CA LYS A 454 2.25 17.05 23.02
C LYS A 454 2.94 15.68 22.99
N MET A 455 2.20 14.58 22.84
CA MET A 455 2.81 13.26 22.71
C MET A 455 3.61 13.08 21.41
N MET A 456 3.25 13.79 20.34
CA MET A 456 3.96 13.74 19.06
C MET A 456 5.36 14.38 19.10
N GLU A 457 5.67 15.15 20.15
CA GLU A 457 7.01 15.72 20.40
C GLU A 457 8.00 14.69 20.94
N GLN A 458 7.54 13.50 21.34
CA GLN A 458 8.41 12.43 21.84
C GLN A 458 9.46 12.05 20.80
N LYS A 459 10.65 11.66 21.30
CA LYS A 459 11.63 11.01 20.45
C LYS A 459 11.02 9.71 19.89
N PRO A 460 11.00 9.51 18.57
CA PRO A 460 10.40 8.33 17.99
C PRO A 460 11.19 7.06 18.31
N ILE A 461 10.46 5.96 18.43
CA ILE A 461 11.02 4.61 18.42
C ILE A 461 11.22 4.23 16.95
N MET A 462 12.48 3.97 16.58
CA MET A 462 12.82 3.57 15.21
C MET A 462 12.40 2.12 14.94
N LEU A 463 11.71 1.91 13.84
CA LEU A 463 11.32 0.61 13.34
C LEU A 463 12.09 0.31 12.05
N PRO A 464 12.48 -0.96 11.83
CA PRO A 464 13.18 -1.32 10.60
C PRO A 464 12.23 -1.27 9.40
N ALA A 465 12.78 -1.02 8.23
CA ALA A 465 12.03 -0.96 6.97
C ALA A 465 11.30 -2.28 6.60
N TRP A 466 11.71 -3.41 7.17
CA TRP A 466 11.08 -4.73 6.98
C TRP A 466 10.09 -5.11 8.09
N ASP A 467 9.60 -4.13 8.82
CA ASP A 467 8.56 -4.35 9.82
C ASP A 467 7.27 -4.89 9.16
N PRO A 468 6.53 -5.83 9.80
CA PRO A 468 5.32 -6.42 9.23
C PRO A 468 4.26 -5.44 8.75
N MET A 469 4.13 -4.29 9.43
CA MET A 469 3.17 -3.26 9.04
C MET A 469 3.59 -2.46 7.80
N PHE A 470 4.85 -2.61 7.37
CA PHE A 470 5.45 -1.84 6.29
C PHE A 470 6.04 -2.74 5.20
N ALA A 471 5.77 -4.04 5.28
CA ALA A 471 6.11 -4.95 4.20
C ALA A 471 5.49 -4.45 2.89
N PRO A 472 6.23 -4.48 1.77
CA PRO A 472 5.66 -4.13 0.48
C PRO A 472 4.39 -4.94 0.22
N GLU A 473 3.37 -4.27 -0.26
CA GLU A 473 2.15 -4.93 -0.72
C GLU A 473 2.50 -5.90 -1.86
N MET A 474 2.11 -7.17 -1.72
CA MET A 474 2.29 -8.19 -2.74
C MET A 474 1.08 -8.26 -3.65
#